data_33f9e93aa5ce6b1f34596779421870a8
#
_entry.id   33f9e93aa5ce6b1f34596779421870a8
#
_cell.length_a   1.000
_cell.length_b   1.000
_cell.length_c   1.000
_cell.angle_alpha   90.00
_cell.angle_beta   90.00
_cell.angle_gamma   90.00
#
_symmetry.space_group_name_H-M   'P 1'
#
loop_
_entity.id
_entity.type
_entity.pdbx_description
1 polymer ?
#
loop_
_entity_poly.entity_id
_entity_poly.type
_entity_poly.pdbx_seq_one_letter_code
_entity_poly.pdbx_strand_id
1 'polypeptide(L)'
;MTRLLTVATWNIFGGRTWDGTRVDLDLVLGTLRRLDADLVAVQEVDRDQDRSHRADQARQLGEALGMEWRYAPALLGTPGSPDGWRAPASGDADPGGTAYGIALLSRLPLDQVETVLLPQSGRDEPRVALVAGLAADGRRLTVAGTHLSFVPGPNVGQLRALQRHLDERGGPRLLLGDLNLWWPAVRLLSLPGWRPLVHGGTFRNRPPGSSAPLVQLDHVLAAGASGHALRARGSRIVSGPASDHRAVVVELEWG
;
A
#
# COMPACT_ATOMS: atom_id res chain seq x y z
N MET A 1 -22.73 12.33 14.57
CA MET A 1 -22.58 10.93 14.09
C MET A 1 -21.11 10.69 13.82
N THR A 2 -20.55 9.60 14.31
CA THR A 2 -19.15 9.23 14.01
C THR A 2 -19.08 8.75 12.57
N ARG A 3 -18.24 9.34 11.72
CA ARG A 3 -18.04 8.89 10.34
C ARG A 3 -17.29 7.56 10.34
N LEU A 4 -17.76 6.62 9.56
CA LEU A 4 -16.99 5.44 9.20
C LEU A 4 -16.10 5.80 7.99
N LEU A 5 -14.82 5.50 8.09
CA LEU A 5 -13.84 5.62 7.01
C LEU A 5 -13.45 4.20 6.56
N THR A 6 -13.70 3.88 5.32
CA THR A 6 -13.30 2.59 4.75
C THR A 6 -11.95 2.73 4.06
N VAL A 7 -10.94 2.02 4.56
CA VAL A 7 -9.60 2.00 3.99
C VAL A 7 -9.24 0.63 3.46
N ALA A 8 -8.43 0.58 2.41
CA ALA A 8 -7.97 -0.67 1.84
C ALA A 8 -6.49 -0.63 1.47
N THR A 9 -5.87 -1.80 1.38
CA THR A 9 -4.57 -1.98 0.75
C THR A 9 -4.59 -3.20 -0.15
N TRP A 10 -3.91 -3.10 -1.29
CA TRP A 10 -3.82 -4.19 -2.25
C TRP A 10 -2.57 -4.10 -3.12
N ASN A 11 -1.74 -5.12 -3.09
CA ASN A 11 -0.70 -5.34 -4.07
C ASN A 11 -1.36 -5.85 -5.36
N ILE A 12 -1.27 -5.10 -6.47
CA ILE A 12 -1.96 -5.41 -7.73
C ILE A 12 -1.11 -6.20 -8.72
N PHE A 13 0.10 -6.56 -8.35
CA PHE A 13 1.02 -7.36 -9.18
C PHE A 13 1.26 -6.78 -10.59
N GLY A 14 1.36 -5.45 -10.71
CA GLY A 14 1.48 -4.76 -12.00
C GLY A 14 0.24 -4.90 -12.89
N GLY A 15 -0.92 -5.18 -12.31
CA GLY A 15 -2.15 -5.43 -13.05
C GLY A 15 -2.29 -6.84 -13.63
N ARG A 16 -1.42 -7.78 -13.23
CA ARG A 16 -1.45 -9.15 -13.74
C ARG A 16 -2.57 -9.98 -13.13
N THR A 17 -3.00 -10.99 -13.88
CA THR A 17 -3.79 -12.09 -13.33
C THR A 17 -2.98 -12.85 -12.27
N TRP A 18 -3.67 -13.60 -11.38
CA TRP A 18 -3.04 -14.33 -10.27
C TRP A 18 -1.92 -15.29 -10.70
N ASP A 19 -1.99 -15.82 -11.93
CA ASP A 19 -1.01 -16.74 -12.53
C ASP A 19 0.12 -16.00 -13.29
N GLY A 20 0.06 -14.66 -13.32
CA GLY A 20 1.05 -13.81 -13.97
C GLY A 20 1.04 -13.85 -15.50
N THR A 21 0.06 -14.56 -16.13
CA THR A 21 0.09 -14.84 -17.57
C THR A 21 -0.34 -13.68 -18.44
N ARG A 22 -1.16 -12.76 -17.92
CA ARG A 22 -1.59 -11.55 -18.65
C ARG A 22 -1.78 -10.37 -17.73
N VAL A 23 -1.68 -9.19 -18.29
CA VAL A 23 -2.04 -7.93 -17.62
C VAL A 23 -3.45 -7.53 -18.02
N ASP A 24 -4.30 -7.18 -17.05
CA ASP A 24 -5.69 -6.83 -17.27
C ASP A 24 -6.15 -5.81 -16.20
N LEU A 25 -6.07 -4.54 -16.55
CA LEU A 25 -6.39 -3.45 -15.61
C LEU A 25 -7.89 -3.36 -15.31
N ASP A 26 -8.77 -3.87 -16.19
CA ASP A 26 -10.22 -3.91 -15.96
C ASP A 26 -10.57 -4.89 -14.82
N LEU A 27 -9.84 -5.99 -14.70
CA LEU A 27 -9.99 -6.91 -13.56
C LEU A 27 -9.56 -6.25 -12.24
N VAL A 28 -8.48 -5.46 -12.27
CA VAL A 28 -8.04 -4.66 -11.13
C VAL A 28 -9.12 -3.65 -10.76
N LEU A 29 -9.59 -2.87 -11.73
CA LEU A 29 -10.62 -1.86 -11.56
C LEU A 29 -11.93 -2.46 -11.02
N GLY A 30 -12.36 -3.59 -11.58
CA GLY A 30 -13.54 -4.31 -11.10
C GLY A 30 -13.40 -4.76 -9.64
N THR A 31 -12.20 -5.14 -9.22
CA THR A 31 -11.92 -5.48 -7.83
C THR A 31 -11.94 -4.24 -6.94
N LEU A 32 -11.25 -3.16 -7.31
CA LEU A 32 -11.22 -1.90 -6.56
C LEU A 32 -12.64 -1.33 -6.34
N ARG A 33 -13.51 -1.39 -7.35
CA ARG A 33 -14.92 -0.98 -7.20
C ARG A 33 -15.67 -1.77 -6.12
N ARG A 34 -15.40 -3.08 -6.01
CA ARG A 34 -16.02 -3.94 -4.96
C ARG A 34 -15.47 -3.69 -3.57
N LEU A 35 -14.25 -3.12 -3.44
CA LEU A 35 -13.73 -2.75 -2.13
C LEU A 35 -14.56 -1.63 -1.51
N ASP A 36 -15.11 -0.75 -2.33
CA ASP A 36 -15.92 0.42 -1.92
C ASP A 36 -15.23 1.21 -0.79
N ALA A 37 -13.95 1.49 -0.98
CA ALA A 37 -13.11 2.16 -0.01
C ALA A 37 -12.99 3.66 -0.27
N ASP A 38 -12.88 4.45 0.80
CA ASP A 38 -12.63 5.89 0.72
C ASP A 38 -11.16 6.18 0.40
N LEU A 39 -10.25 5.29 0.85
CA LEU A 39 -8.81 5.36 0.61
C LEU A 39 -8.27 3.97 0.28
N VAL A 40 -7.45 3.86 -0.76
CA VAL A 40 -6.76 2.63 -1.14
C VAL A 40 -5.27 2.90 -1.29
N ALA A 41 -4.44 2.15 -0.57
CA ALA A 41 -3.00 2.04 -0.84
C ALA A 41 -2.77 0.89 -1.81
N VAL A 42 -2.16 1.18 -2.96
CA VAL A 42 -1.92 0.21 -4.02
C VAL A 42 -0.42 -0.01 -4.19
N GLN A 43 0.02 -1.26 -4.20
CA GLN A 43 1.41 -1.64 -4.38
C GLN A 43 1.61 -2.31 -5.74
N GLU A 44 2.87 -2.36 -6.18
CA GLU A 44 3.26 -2.89 -7.49
C GLU A 44 2.55 -2.20 -8.65
N VAL A 45 2.58 -0.88 -8.64
CA VAL A 45 1.96 -0.04 -9.66
C VAL A 45 2.97 0.29 -10.74
N ASP A 46 2.68 -0.13 -11.95
CA ASP A 46 3.50 0.16 -13.13
C ASP A 46 3.14 1.53 -13.73
N ARG A 47 4.17 2.21 -14.21
CA ARG A 47 4.04 3.36 -15.08
C ARG A 47 4.99 3.19 -16.27
N ASP A 48 4.44 3.28 -17.50
CA ASP A 48 5.17 3.18 -18.77
C ASP A 48 6.06 1.92 -18.89
N GLN A 49 5.62 0.78 -18.31
CA GLN A 49 6.29 -0.51 -18.43
C GLN A 49 5.81 -1.26 -19.67
N ASP A 50 6.72 -1.87 -20.43
CA ASP A 50 6.35 -2.69 -21.59
C ASP A 50 5.42 -3.84 -21.20
N ARG A 51 5.68 -4.46 -20.07
CA ARG A 51 4.89 -5.58 -19.53
C ARG A 51 3.44 -5.23 -19.22
N SER A 52 3.14 -3.98 -19.00
CA SER A 52 1.80 -3.45 -18.68
C SER A 52 1.27 -2.50 -19.77
N HIS A 53 1.68 -2.72 -21.02
CA HIS A 53 1.21 -1.99 -22.19
C HIS A 53 1.45 -0.48 -22.10
N ARG A 54 2.53 -0.06 -21.46
CA ARG A 54 2.91 1.33 -21.20
C ARG A 54 1.84 2.16 -20.49
N ALA A 55 1.00 1.49 -19.70
CA ALA A 55 -0.04 2.14 -18.93
C ALA A 55 0.57 3.00 -17.81
N ASP A 56 -0.07 4.13 -17.51
CA ASP A 56 0.02 4.82 -16.22
C ASP A 56 -1.10 4.29 -15.34
N GLN A 57 -0.81 3.19 -14.61
CA GLN A 57 -1.83 2.47 -13.87
C GLN A 57 -2.44 3.33 -12.75
N ALA A 58 -1.63 4.12 -12.03
CA ALA A 58 -2.13 4.97 -10.95
C ALA A 58 -3.16 5.99 -11.47
N ARG A 59 -2.80 6.70 -12.56
CA ARG A 59 -3.67 7.67 -13.19
C ARG A 59 -4.94 7.03 -13.74
N GLN A 60 -4.82 5.95 -14.50
CA GLN A 60 -5.97 5.28 -15.13
C GLN A 60 -6.95 4.75 -14.09
N LEU A 61 -6.46 4.15 -12.99
CA LEU A 61 -7.31 3.66 -11.90
C LEU A 61 -7.98 4.82 -11.16
N GLY A 62 -7.25 5.89 -10.85
CA GLY A 62 -7.81 7.07 -10.18
C GLY A 62 -8.91 7.72 -11.01
N GLU A 63 -8.64 8.00 -12.29
CA GLU A 63 -9.62 8.59 -13.22
C GLU A 63 -10.88 7.69 -13.38
N ALA A 64 -10.70 6.37 -13.58
CA ALA A 64 -11.81 5.44 -13.76
C ALA A 64 -12.66 5.21 -12.50
N LEU A 65 -12.11 5.50 -11.31
CA LEU A 65 -12.81 5.44 -10.02
C LEU A 65 -13.37 6.80 -9.59
N GLY A 66 -13.01 7.90 -10.27
CA GLY A 66 -13.33 9.26 -9.83
C GLY A 66 -12.65 9.61 -8.51
N MET A 67 -11.45 9.08 -8.25
CA MET A 67 -10.66 9.29 -7.03
C MET A 67 -9.46 10.17 -7.31
N GLU A 68 -9.10 11.02 -6.35
CA GLU A 68 -7.79 11.65 -6.33
C GLU A 68 -6.71 10.58 -6.23
N TRP A 69 -5.62 10.74 -6.97
CA TRP A 69 -4.52 9.79 -6.96
C TRP A 69 -3.18 10.48 -6.74
N ARG A 70 -2.28 9.79 -6.06
CA ARG A 70 -0.87 10.15 -5.91
C ARG A 70 -0.04 8.91 -6.18
N TYR A 71 1.09 9.09 -6.83
CA TYR A 71 2.01 8.02 -7.18
C TYR A 71 3.41 8.35 -6.66
N ALA A 72 4.10 7.35 -6.14
CA ALA A 72 5.50 7.44 -5.74
C ALA A 72 6.29 6.32 -6.40
N PRO A 73 7.25 6.64 -7.29
CA PRO A 73 8.14 5.64 -7.85
C PRO A 73 9.07 5.08 -6.75
N ALA A 74 9.10 3.78 -6.59
CA ALA A 74 10.10 3.10 -5.78
C ALA A 74 11.40 2.95 -6.56
N LEU A 75 11.29 2.68 -7.87
CA LEU A 75 12.41 2.67 -8.81
C LEU A 75 12.03 3.32 -10.13
N LEU A 76 13.02 3.88 -10.79
CA LEU A 76 12.95 4.47 -12.13
C LEU A 76 13.60 3.50 -13.11
N GLY A 77 12.85 3.10 -14.15
CA GLY A 77 13.24 2.03 -15.08
C GLY A 77 12.41 0.76 -14.87
N THR A 78 12.94 -0.39 -15.31
CA THR A 78 12.22 -1.67 -15.33
C THR A 78 12.69 -2.58 -14.21
N PRO A 79 11.79 -3.04 -13.30
CA PRO A 79 12.16 -3.96 -12.22
C PRO A 79 12.63 -5.32 -12.78
N GLY A 80 13.53 -5.98 -12.03
CA GLY A 80 14.07 -7.29 -12.39
C GLY A 80 15.23 -7.27 -13.40
N SER A 81 15.56 -6.12 -13.98
CA SER A 81 16.75 -5.95 -14.82
C SER A 81 17.91 -5.39 -13.98
N PRO A 82 19.07 -6.06 -13.91
CA PRO A 82 20.20 -5.60 -13.07
C PRO A 82 20.67 -4.18 -13.38
N ASP A 83 20.58 -3.77 -14.65
CA ASP A 83 21.01 -2.45 -15.14
C ASP A 83 19.82 -1.60 -15.63
N GLY A 84 18.60 -2.09 -15.41
CA GLY A 84 17.38 -1.49 -15.99
C GLY A 84 16.68 -0.50 -15.08
N TRP A 85 17.17 -0.27 -13.86
CA TRP A 85 16.55 0.65 -12.91
C TRP A 85 17.56 1.41 -12.05
N ARG A 86 17.14 2.53 -11.51
CA ARG A 86 17.84 3.29 -10.47
C ARG A 86 16.88 3.70 -9.36
N ALA A 87 17.41 3.92 -8.16
CA ALA A 87 16.64 4.54 -7.09
C ALA A 87 16.26 5.99 -7.45
N PRO A 88 15.08 6.48 -7.04
CA PRO A 88 14.79 7.91 -7.05
C PRO A 88 15.73 8.62 -6.07
N ALA A 89 16.11 9.86 -6.38
CA ALA A 89 16.90 10.66 -5.44
C ALA A 89 16.00 11.28 -4.37
N SER A 90 16.58 11.58 -3.21
CA SER A 90 15.85 12.24 -2.12
C SER A 90 15.46 13.67 -2.53
N GLY A 91 14.19 14.00 -2.36
CA GLY A 91 13.67 15.33 -2.69
C GLY A 91 13.37 15.57 -4.17
N ASP A 92 13.58 14.57 -5.04
CA ASP A 92 13.17 14.68 -6.44
C ASP A 92 11.63 14.71 -6.52
N ALA A 93 11.13 15.72 -7.24
CA ALA A 93 9.81 15.62 -7.84
C ALA A 93 9.83 14.39 -8.76
N ASP A 94 8.69 13.68 -8.86
CA ASP A 94 8.58 12.55 -9.78
C ASP A 94 9.04 12.94 -11.19
N PRO A 95 10.14 12.37 -11.71
CA PRO A 95 10.72 12.81 -13.00
C PRO A 95 9.90 12.36 -14.21
N GLY A 96 8.81 11.60 -13.98
CA GLY A 96 8.06 10.95 -15.05
C GLY A 96 8.80 9.74 -15.65
N GLY A 97 8.27 9.24 -16.79
CA GLY A 97 8.85 8.10 -17.53
C GLY A 97 8.62 6.75 -16.86
N THR A 98 9.36 5.76 -17.34
CA THR A 98 9.23 4.37 -16.93
C THR A 98 9.56 4.18 -15.45
N ALA A 99 8.64 3.66 -14.67
CA ALA A 99 8.79 3.49 -13.23
C ALA A 99 7.91 2.35 -12.69
N TYR A 100 8.23 1.94 -11.47
CA TYR A 100 7.47 0.98 -10.69
C TYR A 100 7.41 1.48 -9.25
N GLY A 101 6.23 1.41 -8.62
CA GLY A 101 6.08 2.00 -7.30
C GLY A 101 4.77 1.68 -6.62
N ILE A 102 4.29 2.68 -5.89
CA ILE A 102 3.07 2.61 -5.08
C ILE A 102 2.16 3.80 -5.39
N ALA A 103 0.86 3.64 -5.11
CA ALA A 103 -0.10 4.73 -5.24
C ALA A 103 -1.05 4.81 -4.04
N LEU A 104 -1.55 6.02 -3.77
CA LEU A 104 -2.74 6.25 -2.95
C LEU A 104 -3.87 6.73 -3.86
N LEU A 105 -5.03 6.09 -3.75
CA LEU A 105 -6.28 6.50 -4.39
C LEU A 105 -7.25 6.92 -3.29
N SER A 106 -7.86 8.10 -3.40
CA SER A 106 -8.70 8.66 -2.33
C SER A 106 -9.94 9.37 -2.86
N ARG A 107 -11.10 9.12 -2.26
CA ARG A 107 -12.32 9.92 -2.43
C ARG A 107 -12.27 11.24 -1.67
N LEU A 108 -11.35 11.35 -0.72
CA LEU A 108 -11.15 12.52 0.11
C LEU A 108 -9.89 13.26 -0.33
N PRO A 109 -9.83 14.58 -0.20
CA PRO A 109 -8.65 15.34 -0.56
C PRO A 109 -7.41 14.87 0.22
N LEU A 110 -6.30 14.72 -0.50
CA LEU A 110 -4.99 14.38 0.04
C LEU A 110 -4.15 15.66 0.13
N ASP A 111 -3.67 16.00 1.33
CA ASP A 111 -2.80 17.14 1.54
C ASP A 111 -1.42 16.71 2.11
N GLN A 112 -0.47 17.65 2.15
CA GLN A 112 0.88 17.41 2.70
C GLN A 112 1.52 16.11 2.19
N VAL A 113 1.36 15.84 0.89
CA VAL A 113 1.85 14.63 0.25
C VAL A 113 3.36 14.66 0.16
N GLU A 114 4.01 13.59 0.63
CA GLU A 114 5.46 13.41 0.50
C GLU A 114 5.81 11.97 0.16
N THR A 115 6.93 11.80 -0.51
CA THR A 115 7.56 10.50 -0.75
C THR A 115 8.73 10.33 0.21
N VAL A 116 8.68 9.28 1.03
CA VAL A 116 9.71 8.94 2.01
C VAL A 116 10.53 7.78 1.47
N LEU A 117 11.82 8.00 1.24
CA LEU A 117 12.74 6.92 0.88
C LEU A 117 13.01 6.05 2.12
N LEU A 118 12.83 4.74 2.01
CA LEU A 118 13.08 3.82 3.09
C LEU A 118 14.54 3.31 3.06
N PRO A 119 15.10 2.91 4.22
CA PRO A 119 16.46 2.37 4.27
C PRO A 119 16.64 1.22 3.26
N GLN A 120 17.64 1.34 2.40
CA GLN A 120 17.98 0.34 1.42
C GLN A 120 19.16 -0.52 1.95
N SER A 121 19.12 -1.81 1.73
CA SER A 121 20.17 -2.75 2.12
C SER A 121 20.75 -3.44 0.89
N GLY A 122 22.05 -3.28 0.69
CA GLY A 122 22.77 -3.97 -0.39
C GLY A 122 22.19 -3.67 -1.78
N ARG A 123 21.92 -4.73 -2.54
CA ARG A 123 21.33 -4.67 -3.89
C ARG A 123 19.83 -4.88 -3.92
N ASP A 124 19.17 -4.79 -2.78
CA ASP A 124 17.71 -4.87 -2.70
C ASP A 124 17.06 -3.71 -3.50
N GLU A 125 15.87 -3.97 -4.04
CA GLU A 125 15.12 -2.92 -4.71
C GLU A 125 14.82 -1.77 -3.75
N PRO A 126 14.90 -0.51 -4.20
CA PRO A 126 14.52 0.64 -3.39
C PRO A 126 13.06 0.53 -2.96
N ARG A 127 12.78 0.96 -1.75
CA ARG A 127 11.43 1.00 -1.19
C ARG A 127 11.09 2.41 -0.73
N VAL A 128 9.84 2.78 -0.92
CA VAL A 128 9.31 4.09 -0.56
C VAL A 128 8.03 3.96 0.23
N ALA A 129 7.70 5.00 0.95
CA ALA A 129 6.36 5.22 1.45
C ALA A 129 5.79 6.52 0.86
N LEU A 130 4.51 6.49 0.50
CA LEU A 130 3.75 7.66 0.10
C LEU A 130 2.90 8.09 1.30
N VAL A 131 3.25 9.23 1.88
CA VAL A 131 2.61 9.76 3.09
C VAL A 131 1.75 10.96 2.71
N ALA A 132 0.54 11.02 3.26
CA ALA A 132 -0.37 12.13 3.04
C ALA A 132 -1.20 12.45 4.29
N GLY A 133 -1.66 13.69 4.38
CA GLY A 133 -2.73 14.10 5.27
C GLY A 133 -4.08 13.81 4.64
N LEU A 134 -5.02 13.31 5.44
CA LEU A 134 -6.41 13.12 5.09
C LEU A 134 -7.26 13.94 6.05
N ALA A 135 -8.12 14.80 5.52
CA ALA A 135 -9.01 15.62 6.32
C ALA A 135 -10.48 15.25 6.06
N ALA A 136 -11.23 15.03 7.12
CA ALA A 136 -12.66 14.84 7.06
C ALA A 136 -13.32 15.29 8.37
N ASP A 137 -14.44 16.02 8.26
CA ASP A 137 -15.26 16.46 9.39
C ASP A 137 -14.47 17.20 10.49
N GLY A 138 -13.52 18.06 10.05
CA GLY A 138 -12.68 18.86 10.97
C GLY A 138 -11.56 18.06 11.67
N ARG A 139 -11.37 16.81 11.35
CA ARG A 139 -10.33 15.91 11.88
C ARG A 139 -9.25 15.66 10.85
N ARG A 140 -8.05 15.40 11.33
CA ARG A 140 -6.91 15.06 10.49
C ARG A 140 -6.36 13.68 10.83
N LEU A 141 -5.97 12.94 9.80
CA LEU A 141 -5.38 11.63 9.87
C LEU A 141 -4.15 11.61 8.95
N THR A 142 -3.02 11.15 9.45
CA THR A 142 -1.87 10.86 8.58
C THR A 142 -1.98 9.44 8.07
N VAL A 143 -1.87 9.27 6.76
CA VAL A 143 -1.90 7.96 6.09
C VAL A 143 -0.59 7.72 5.37
N ALA A 144 -0.12 6.48 5.39
CA ALA A 144 1.05 6.05 4.64
C ALA A 144 0.73 4.76 3.88
N GLY A 145 0.97 4.78 2.57
CA GLY A 145 1.01 3.57 1.73
C GLY A 145 2.46 3.15 1.54
N THR A 146 2.76 1.84 1.56
CA THR A 146 4.12 1.33 1.34
C THR A 146 4.14 -0.08 0.79
N HIS A 147 5.28 -0.47 0.22
CA HIS A 147 5.64 -1.86 -0.10
C HIS A 147 7.07 -2.10 0.43
N LEU A 148 7.20 -2.87 1.48
CA LEU A 148 8.50 -3.13 2.11
C LEU A 148 9.28 -4.23 1.38
N SER A 149 10.58 -4.31 1.66
CA SER A 149 11.45 -5.36 1.15
C SER A 149 10.91 -6.77 1.52
N PHE A 150 11.08 -7.72 0.61
CA PHE A 150 10.83 -9.14 0.91
C PHE A 150 12.00 -9.79 1.66
N VAL A 151 13.13 -9.08 1.81
CA VAL A 151 14.32 -9.61 2.51
C VAL A 151 14.12 -9.48 4.02
N PRO A 152 14.23 -10.59 4.79
CA PRO A 152 14.13 -10.56 6.24
C PRO A 152 15.23 -9.69 6.87
N GLY A 153 14.83 -8.87 7.85
CA GLY A 153 15.70 -7.89 8.51
C GLY A 153 15.57 -6.49 7.91
N PRO A 154 15.93 -6.24 6.64
CA PRO A 154 15.65 -4.99 5.94
C PRO A 154 14.20 -4.53 6.08
N ASN A 155 13.20 -5.41 5.84
CA ASN A 155 11.78 -5.07 6.00
C ASN A 155 11.41 -4.60 7.41
N VAL A 156 12.00 -5.18 8.46
CA VAL A 156 11.80 -4.74 9.85
C VAL A 156 12.41 -3.37 10.08
N GLY A 157 13.63 -3.14 9.55
CA GLY A 157 14.29 -1.84 9.59
C GLY A 157 13.46 -0.75 8.91
N GLN A 158 12.91 -1.04 7.74
CA GLN A 158 12.05 -0.16 6.97
C GLN A 158 10.73 0.13 7.70
N LEU A 159 10.07 -0.91 8.26
CA LEU A 159 8.86 -0.74 9.06
C LEU A 159 9.08 0.24 10.20
N ARG A 160 10.13 0.02 10.99
CA ARG A 160 10.44 0.87 12.16
C ARG A 160 10.86 2.29 11.78
N ALA A 161 11.59 2.45 10.68
CA ALA A 161 11.96 3.77 10.16
C ALA A 161 10.71 4.56 9.77
N LEU A 162 9.79 3.92 9.02
CA LEU A 162 8.53 4.55 8.63
C LEU A 162 7.64 4.87 9.84
N GLN A 163 7.53 3.95 10.79
CA GLN A 163 6.76 4.19 12.02
C GLN A 163 7.30 5.39 12.81
N ARG A 164 8.63 5.54 12.97
CA ARG A 164 9.23 6.72 13.62
C ARG A 164 8.90 8.01 12.87
N HIS A 165 9.07 7.99 11.53
CA HIS A 165 8.74 9.15 10.69
C HIS A 165 7.28 9.58 10.86
N LEU A 166 6.35 8.62 10.92
CA LEU A 166 4.94 8.90 11.16
C LEU A 166 4.67 9.37 12.60
N ASP A 167 5.40 8.85 13.59
CA ASP A 167 5.24 9.25 14.99
C ASP A 167 5.61 10.71 15.23
N GLU A 168 6.57 11.26 14.48
CA GLU A 168 6.95 12.69 14.54
C GLU A 168 5.80 13.63 14.14
N ARG A 169 4.83 13.16 13.36
CA ARG A 169 3.67 13.96 12.94
C ARG A 169 2.57 14.06 13.99
N GLY A 170 2.57 13.16 14.96
CA GLY A 170 1.54 13.11 16.00
C GLY A 170 0.16 12.75 15.47
N GLY A 171 -0.85 12.78 16.34
CA GLY A 171 -2.24 12.50 15.99
C GLY A 171 -2.53 11.05 15.58
N PRO A 172 -3.72 10.79 15.01
CA PRO A 172 -4.07 9.48 14.45
C PRO A 172 -3.25 9.19 13.18
N ARG A 173 -2.75 7.97 13.06
CA ARG A 173 -1.91 7.53 11.94
C ARG A 173 -2.30 6.15 11.46
N LEU A 174 -2.30 5.96 10.14
CA LEU A 174 -2.49 4.69 9.48
C LEU A 174 -1.28 4.36 8.60
N LEU A 175 -0.88 3.11 8.63
CA LEU A 175 0.10 2.55 7.71
C LEU A 175 -0.55 1.35 7.01
N LEU A 176 -0.59 1.39 5.68
CA LEU A 176 -1.22 0.39 4.83
C LEU A 176 -0.19 -0.13 3.82
N GLY A 177 -0.18 -1.42 3.57
CA GLY A 177 0.69 -1.94 2.52
C GLY A 177 0.99 -3.42 2.62
N ASP A 178 1.70 -3.87 1.60
CA ASP A 178 2.44 -5.13 1.63
C ASP A 178 3.73 -4.92 2.43
N LEU A 179 3.74 -5.42 3.65
CA LEU A 179 4.88 -5.27 4.54
C LEU A 179 5.90 -6.41 4.38
N ASN A 180 5.57 -7.44 3.57
CA ASN A 180 6.41 -8.63 3.43
C ASN A 180 6.82 -9.24 4.79
N LEU A 181 5.99 -9.04 5.78
CA LEU A 181 6.12 -9.55 7.13
C LEU A 181 4.86 -10.32 7.50
N TRP A 182 5.00 -11.54 7.96
CA TRP A 182 3.86 -12.32 8.42
C TRP A 182 3.27 -11.75 9.72
N TRP A 183 1.98 -11.99 9.94
CA TRP A 183 1.23 -11.33 11.01
C TRP A 183 1.87 -11.36 12.41
N PRO A 184 2.40 -12.50 12.93
CA PRO A 184 3.06 -12.51 14.23
C PRO A 184 4.28 -11.58 14.28
N ALA A 185 5.08 -11.52 13.21
CA ALA A 185 6.25 -10.66 13.15
C ALA A 185 5.85 -9.18 13.19
N VAL A 186 4.82 -8.77 12.44
CA VAL A 186 4.31 -7.40 12.47
C VAL A 186 3.88 -7.02 13.87
N ARG A 187 3.14 -7.88 14.57
CA ARG A 187 2.69 -7.62 15.93
C ARG A 187 3.83 -7.46 16.93
N LEU A 188 4.89 -8.28 16.79
CA LEU A 188 6.01 -8.30 17.74
C LEU A 188 7.08 -7.23 17.45
N LEU A 189 7.25 -6.87 16.17
CA LEU A 189 8.36 -6.04 15.71
C LEU A 189 7.99 -4.59 15.46
N SER A 190 6.68 -4.25 15.42
CA SER A 190 6.22 -2.87 15.37
C SER A 190 6.62 -2.09 16.62
N LEU A 191 6.79 -0.77 16.46
CA LEU A 191 7.08 0.11 17.57
C LEU A 191 5.88 0.18 18.55
N PRO A 192 6.11 0.49 19.84
CA PRO A 192 5.05 0.68 20.80
C PRO A 192 4.00 1.69 20.30
N GLY A 193 2.74 1.42 20.57
CA GLY A 193 1.62 2.25 20.14
C GLY A 193 1.05 1.89 18.76
N TRP A 194 1.78 1.14 17.93
CA TRP A 194 1.31 0.61 16.65
C TRP A 194 0.64 -0.75 16.82
N ARG A 195 -0.51 -0.92 16.19
CA ARG A 195 -1.26 -2.18 16.26
C ARG A 195 -1.85 -2.56 14.91
N PRO A 196 -1.79 -3.84 14.51
CA PRO A 196 -2.49 -4.34 13.34
C PRO A 196 -4.01 -4.36 13.61
N LEU A 197 -4.79 -4.00 12.58
CA LEU A 197 -6.25 -3.91 12.65
C LEU A 197 -6.96 -5.10 12.02
N VAL A 198 -6.25 -5.96 11.32
CA VAL A 198 -6.83 -7.09 10.58
C VAL A 198 -5.94 -8.32 10.73
N HIS A 199 -6.56 -9.49 10.69
CA HIS A 199 -5.88 -10.78 10.64
C HIS A 199 -6.53 -11.69 9.60
N GLY A 200 -5.70 -12.29 8.72
CA GLY A 200 -6.14 -13.26 7.71
C GLY A 200 -5.19 -13.35 6.54
N GLY A 201 -5.15 -14.47 5.85
CA GLY A 201 -4.22 -14.72 4.75
C GLY A 201 -4.50 -13.87 3.51
N THR A 202 -3.50 -13.14 3.05
CA THR A 202 -3.59 -12.22 1.91
C THR A 202 -2.80 -12.68 0.70
N PHE A 203 -1.70 -13.40 0.87
CA PHE A 203 -0.82 -13.84 -0.21
C PHE A 203 -1.07 -15.30 -0.59
N ARG A 204 -1.16 -15.57 -1.87
CA ARG A 204 -1.30 -16.89 -2.46
C ARG A 204 0.00 -17.28 -3.16
N ASN A 205 0.78 -18.15 -2.58
CA ASN A 205 1.92 -18.70 -3.30
C ASN A 205 1.55 -19.91 -4.18
N ARG A 206 0.26 -20.20 -4.39
CA ARG A 206 -0.27 -21.36 -5.14
C ARG A 206 -1.59 -21.05 -5.84
N PRO A 207 -1.97 -21.87 -6.88
CA PRO A 207 -3.20 -21.69 -7.62
C PRO A 207 -4.47 -21.60 -6.77
N PRO A 208 -5.53 -20.90 -7.24
CA PRO A 208 -6.85 -20.94 -6.64
C PRO A 208 -7.33 -22.37 -6.45
N GLY A 209 -7.92 -22.66 -5.31
CA GLY A 209 -8.37 -24.02 -4.95
C GLY A 209 -7.32 -24.88 -4.24
N SER A 210 -6.08 -24.42 -4.12
CA SER A 210 -5.08 -25.07 -3.26
C SER A 210 -5.48 -25.00 -1.79
N SER A 211 -5.33 -26.09 -1.04
CA SER A 211 -5.54 -26.18 0.40
C SER A 211 -4.37 -25.61 1.23
N ALA A 212 -3.32 -25.08 0.58
CA ALA A 212 -2.18 -24.51 1.29
C ALA A 212 -2.61 -23.29 2.14
N PRO A 213 -2.07 -23.14 3.35
CA PRO A 213 -2.35 -22.00 4.19
C PRO A 213 -1.90 -20.72 3.48
N LEU A 214 -2.74 -19.68 3.57
CA LEU A 214 -2.41 -18.36 3.09
C LEU A 214 -1.54 -17.66 4.13
N VAL A 215 -0.53 -16.92 3.68
CA VAL A 215 0.28 -16.05 4.54
C VAL A 215 -0.30 -14.65 4.51
N GLN A 216 -0.32 -13.96 5.63
CA GLN A 216 -0.66 -12.55 5.67
C GLN A 216 0.62 -11.73 5.49
N LEU A 217 0.69 -10.96 4.39
CA LEU A 217 1.77 -10.01 4.08
C LEU A 217 1.25 -8.57 3.99
N ASP A 218 -0.04 -8.41 3.68
CA ASP A 218 -0.70 -7.13 3.56
C ASP A 218 -1.36 -6.74 4.88
N HIS A 219 -1.11 -5.53 5.33
CA HIS A 219 -1.50 -5.08 6.67
C HIS A 219 -2.09 -3.67 6.65
N VAL A 220 -2.95 -3.42 7.64
CA VAL A 220 -3.39 -2.09 8.05
C VAL A 220 -3.02 -1.94 9.51
N LEU A 221 -2.13 -1.01 9.81
CA LEU A 221 -1.67 -0.69 11.15
C LEU A 221 -2.18 0.69 11.56
N ALA A 222 -2.55 0.84 12.83
CA ALA A 222 -2.96 2.12 13.38
C ALA A 222 -2.13 2.50 14.61
N ALA A 223 -1.88 3.81 14.75
CA ALA A 223 -1.36 4.41 15.96
C ALA A 223 -2.08 5.73 16.26
N GLY A 224 -2.06 6.16 17.53
CA GLY A 224 -2.64 7.42 17.98
C GLY A 224 -2.73 7.46 19.49
N ALA A 225 -2.72 8.68 20.06
CA ALA A 225 -2.85 8.89 21.50
C ALA A 225 -4.26 8.49 21.99
N SER A 226 -4.35 8.07 23.26
CA SER A 226 -5.61 7.78 23.95
C SER A 226 -6.57 8.98 23.87
N GLY A 227 -7.73 8.79 23.27
CA GLY A 227 -8.75 9.81 23.03
C GLY A 227 -9.06 10.08 21.55
N HIS A 228 -8.16 9.74 20.63
CA HIS A 228 -8.35 9.82 19.18
C HIS A 228 -8.08 8.45 18.53
N ALA A 229 -8.57 7.40 19.14
CA ALA A 229 -8.25 6.04 18.70
C ALA A 229 -9.06 5.68 17.46
N LEU A 230 -8.38 5.45 16.36
CA LEU A 230 -8.94 4.73 15.22
C LEU A 230 -9.37 3.33 15.69
N ARG A 231 -10.64 2.99 15.57
CA ARG A 231 -11.15 1.67 15.94
C ARG A 231 -11.65 0.93 14.71
N ALA A 232 -11.15 -0.26 14.47
CA ALA A 232 -11.75 -1.13 13.47
C ALA A 232 -13.13 -1.57 13.96
N ARG A 233 -14.16 -1.33 13.15
CA ARG A 233 -15.53 -1.81 13.33
C ARG A 233 -15.78 -3.09 12.56
N GLY A 234 -15.08 -3.24 11.43
CA GLY A 234 -15.14 -4.42 10.60
C GLY A 234 -13.87 -4.53 9.74
N SER A 235 -13.59 -5.74 9.31
CA SER A 235 -12.53 -5.98 8.32
C SER A 235 -12.92 -7.15 7.44
N ARG A 236 -12.46 -7.12 6.18
CA ARG A 236 -12.65 -8.22 5.24
C ARG A 236 -11.44 -8.36 4.33
N ILE A 237 -11.20 -9.56 3.85
CA ILE A 237 -10.18 -9.89 2.85
C ILE A 237 -10.90 -10.26 1.57
N VAL A 238 -10.62 -9.55 0.50
CA VAL A 238 -11.34 -9.65 -0.77
C VAL A 238 -10.44 -10.28 -1.82
N SER A 239 -10.89 -11.41 -2.38
CA SER A 239 -10.24 -12.05 -3.52
C SER A 239 -10.71 -11.44 -4.83
N GLY A 240 -9.79 -11.34 -5.79
CA GLY A 240 -10.08 -10.93 -7.16
C GLY A 240 -9.49 -11.91 -8.18
N PRO A 241 -9.84 -11.75 -9.46
CA PRO A 241 -9.21 -12.48 -10.57
C PRO A 241 -7.83 -11.94 -10.94
N ALA A 242 -7.53 -10.69 -10.54
CA ALA A 242 -6.22 -10.06 -10.65
C ALA A 242 -5.40 -10.29 -9.38
N SER A 243 -4.08 -10.22 -9.52
CA SER A 243 -3.08 -10.33 -8.45
C SER A 243 -3.03 -11.69 -7.75
N ASP A 244 -1.85 -12.06 -7.30
CA ASP A 244 -1.57 -13.16 -6.38
C ASP A 244 -1.79 -12.77 -4.91
N HIS A 245 -2.08 -11.49 -4.66
CA HIS A 245 -2.53 -10.96 -3.38
C HIS A 245 -4.05 -10.76 -3.32
N ARG A 246 -4.58 -10.79 -2.10
CA ARG A 246 -5.95 -10.41 -1.78
C ARG A 246 -5.96 -9.03 -1.16
N ALA A 247 -6.94 -8.21 -1.53
CA ALA A 247 -7.11 -6.91 -0.91
C ALA A 247 -7.56 -7.03 0.55
N VAL A 248 -7.03 -6.17 1.40
CA VAL A 248 -7.45 -6.00 2.79
C VAL A 248 -8.29 -4.75 2.90
N VAL A 249 -9.47 -4.85 3.54
CA VAL A 249 -10.38 -3.72 3.76
C VAL A 249 -10.66 -3.62 5.25
N VAL A 250 -10.62 -2.41 5.79
CA VAL A 250 -10.95 -2.11 7.20
C VAL A 250 -11.90 -0.94 7.26
N GLU A 251 -12.98 -1.11 7.98
CA GLU A 251 -13.92 -0.06 8.35
C GLU A 251 -13.49 0.54 9.68
N LEU A 252 -13.17 1.82 9.68
CA LEU A 252 -12.63 2.53 10.81
C LEU A 252 -13.66 3.51 11.36
N GLU A 253 -13.89 3.42 12.64
CA GLU A 253 -14.46 4.52 13.38
C GLU A 253 -13.35 5.50 13.73
N TRP A 254 -13.53 6.70 13.26
CA TRP A 254 -12.64 7.80 13.55
C TRP A 254 -13.32 8.72 14.56
N GLY A 255 -13.02 8.46 15.84
CA GLY A 255 -13.63 9.12 16.98
C GLY A 255 -12.89 10.32 17.51
#